data_30aee38efe69ae334f8479b63fd761f7
#
_entry.id   30aee38efe69ae334f8479b63fd761f7
#
_cell.length_a   1.000
_cell.length_b   1.000
_cell.length_c   1.000
_cell.angle_alpha   90.00
_cell.angle_beta   90.00
_cell.angle_gamma   90.00
#
_symmetry.space_group_name_H-M   'P 1'
#
loop_
_entity.id
_entity.type
_entity.pdbx_description
1 polymer ?
#
loop_
_entity_poly.entity_id
_entity_poly.type
_entity_poly.pdbx_seq_one_letter_code
_entity_poly.pdbx_strand_id
1 'polypeptide(L)'
;LRDGWSGRCLSNTSQKVNVTSVELLTIMKAKSKPMSEANPSPLVSGEVGDDGRADSQRSLARQIIDIVRGEADLFHDQEKRGHVLVDWEGHRDIFRIGSEDFSHYLAHVAWRHFGEALSSYAQEKITGTLESIARFEGEKRMLYLRTAWDQGILWYDLGDWKAVKITTSGWEVVENPPILFRRFAHGKVQVDPVEGGELRNLLQYLNIDPKKQRGMEILLLTYLVAVLIPDVPRPILAPHGLPGSAKSTYSRVIKSLIDPSLLEVMTYPSQSQELIQMLAHHYLICFDNLSDLSERQSDELCRACTGQAFSKRALYSDDNDVIYCYKRALLINGVSLVATKSDLLDRSLIFELEPIPPNKRIDEETIMKRFEEEKPKLLGAIFSALSKAMALREQGVIELKMKPRLADYALWASAAAMALGYSVNDFIGAYQENVELQNA
;
A
#
# COMPACT_ATOMS: atom_id res chain seq x y z
N LEU A 1 -22.96 -45.61 40.13
CA LEU A 1 -21.82 -45.26 41.00
C LEU A 1 -21.14 -44.04 40.40
N ARG A 2 -21.45 -43.00 40.94
CA ARG A 2 -20.90 -41.72 41.44
C ARG A 2 -19.38 -41.63 41.31
N ASP A 3 -18.93 -40.50 40.69
CA ASP A 3 -18.16 -39.35 41.16
C ASP A 3 -17.56 -38.70 39.91
N GLY A 4 -17.79 -37.47 39.47
CA GLY A 4 -17.62 -36.22 40.20
C GLY A 4 -16.26 -35.60 39.82
N TRP A 5 -16.19 -34.84 38.68
CA TRP A 5 -15.08 -33.89 38.47
C TRP A 5 -15.58 -32.60 37.84
N SER A 6 -15.46 -31.55 38.61
CA SER A 6 -15.69 -30.16 38.24
C SER A 6 -14.52 -29.64 37.40
N GLY A 7 -14.71 -29.31 36.12
CA GLY A 7 -13.77 -28.63 35.29
C GLY A 7 -14.16 -27.15 35.11
N ARG A 8 -13.33 -26.25 35.61
CA ARG A 8 -13.49 -24.79 35.47
C ARG A 8 -13.40 -24.36 34.03
N CYS A 9 -14.42 -23.62 33.59
CA CYS A 9 -14.40 -22.81 32.38
C CYS A 9 -13.32 -21.71 32.54
N LEU A 10 -12.26 -21.77 31.72
CA LEU A 10 -11.38 -20.62 31.50
C LEU A 10 -11.96 -19.78 30.36
N SER A 11 -12.43 -18.61 30.72
CA SER A 11 -12.88 -17.57 29.81
C SER A 11 -11.71 -17.08 28.95
N ASN A 12 -11.74 -17.37 27.66
CA ASN A 12 -10.88 -16.77 26.65
C ASN A 12 -11.32 -15.31 26.44
N THR A 13 -10.62 -14.39 27.04
CA THR A 13 -10.74 -12.95 26.80
C THR A 13 -10.02 -12.64 25.49
N SER A 14 -10.78 -12.43 24.43
CA SER A 14 -10.27 -11.84 23.18
C SER A 14 -9.84 -10.40 23.47
N GLN A 15 -8.57 -10.17 23.61
CA GLN A 15 -8.00 -8.81 23.58
C GLN A 15 -8.08 -8.27 22.15
N LYS A 16 -9.05 -7.39 21.91
CA LYS A 16 -9.01 -6.47 20.77
C LYS A 16 -7.89 -5.46 21.04
N VAL A 17 -6.79 -5.57 20.34
CA VAL A 17 -5.72 -4.58 20.36
C VAL A 17 -6.14 -3.42 19.47
N ASN A 18 -6.70 -2.36 20.08
CA ASN A 18 -6.82 -1.04 19.46
C ASN A 18 -5.50 -0.30 19.68
N VAL A 19 -4.60 -0.33 18.72
CA VAL A 19 -3.22 0.18 18.84
C VAL A 19 -3.09 1.67 18.50
N THR A 20 -4.12 2.36 18.03
CA THR A 20 -3.97 3.76 17.55
C THR A 20 -4.43 4.86 18.52
N SER A 21 -5.26 4.56 19.50
CA SER A 21 -5.79 5.60 20.39
C SER A 21 -5.15 5.66 21.78
N VAL A 22 -4.45 4.64 22.23
CA VAL A 22 -3.93 4.55 23.60
C VAL A 22 -2.50 5.06 23.72
N GLU A 23 -1.67 4.94 22.70
CA GLU A 23 -0.31 5.49 22.74
C GLU A 23 -0.28 7.01 22.67
N LEU A 24 -1.16 7.65 21.91
CA LEU A 24 -1.32 9.10 21.86
C LEU A 24 -1.71 9.71 23.23
N LEU A 25 -2.50 9.00 24.04
CA LEU A 25 -2.94 9.47 25.36
C LEU A 25 -1.86 9.32 26.47
N THR A 26 -0.93 8.41 26.32
CA THR A 26 0.11 8.16 27.33
C THR A 26 1.28 9.16 27.22
N ILE A 27 1.60 9.60 26.02
CA ILE A 27 2.65 10.60 25.75
C ILE A 27 2.19 12.01 26.17
N MET A 28 0.90 12.31 26.12
CA MET A 28 0.33 13.61 26.50
C MET A 28 0.34 13.91 28.00
N LYS A 29 0.56 12.91 28.89
CA LYS A 29 0.58 13.12 30.36
C LYS A 29 1.93 13.54 30.95
N ALA A 30 3.00 13.60 30.19
CA ALA A 30 4.35 13.73 30.72
C ALA A 30 4.93 15.16 30.77
N LYS A 31 4.29 16.18 30.19
CA LYS A 31 4.88 17.55 30.15
C LYS A 31 3.85 18.68 30.32
N SER A 32 3.16 18.74 31.45
CA SER A 32 2.50 19.98 31.88
C SER A 32 3.15 20.51 33.16
N LYS A 33 3.94 21.58 33.06
CA LYS A 33 4.32 22.41 34.21
C LYS A 33 3.17 23.37 34.55
N PRO A 34 2.87 23.60 35.81
CA PRO A 34 1.80 24.51 36.22
C PRO A 34 2.22 25.97 36.05
N MET A 35 1.40 26.78 35.42
CA MET A 35 1.50 28.24 35.50
C MET A 35 0.66 28.77 36.66
N SER A 36 1.25 29.75 37.36
CA SER A 36 0.75 30.42 38.54
C SER A 36 -0.51 31.24 38.30
N GLU A 37 -1.35 31.26 39.36
CA GLU A 37 -2.54 32.07 39.48
C GLU A 37 -2.27 33.59 39.37
N ALA A 38 -3.09 34.29 38.60
CA ALA A 38 -3.25 35.73 38.66
C ALA A 38 -4.74 36.09 38.80
N ASN A 39 -5.01 36.80 39.88
CA ASN A 39 -6.31 37.26 40.34
C ASN A 39 -6.96 38.25 39.37
N PRO A 40 -8.32 38.31 39.28
CA PRO A 40 -9.03 39.34 38.53
C PRO A 40 -9.29 40.59 39.41
N SER A 41 -9.16 41.76 38.84
CA SER A 41 -9.63 43.04 39.43
C SER A 41 -10.51 43.81 38.42
N PRO A 42 -11.36 44.79 38.87
CA PRO A 42 -12.75 44.84 38.51
C PRO A 42 -13.10 45.86 37.43
N LEU A 43 -14.34 45.73 36.95
CA LEU A 43 -15.09 46.59 36.03
C LEU A 43 -14.91 48.10 36.26
N VAL A 44 -14.57 48.84 35.21
CA VAL A 44 -14.81 50.28 35.06
C VAL A 44 -15.67 50.49 33.84
N SER A 45 -16.84 51.08 34.08
CA SER A 45 -17.77 51.63 33.10
C SER A 45 -17.24 52.93 32.52
N GLY A 46 -17.20 53.07 31.20
CA GLY A 46 -16.81 54.30 30.52
C GLY A 46 -17.22 54.30 29.06
N GLU A 47 -17.98 55.22 28.71
CA GLU A 47 -18.73 55.72 27.57
C GLU A 47 -18.24 55.45 26.14
N VAL A 48 -19.23 55.38 25.28
CA VAL A 48 -19.36 55.21 23.83
C VAL A 48 -18.49 56.23 23.04
N GLY A 49 -17.63 55.69 22.16
CA GLY A 49 -17.07 56.37 21.03
C GLY A 49 -17.18 55.45 19.80
N ASP A 50 -18.00 55.85 18.86
CA ASP A 50 -18.33 55.16 17.62
C ASP A 50 -17.22 55.39 16.59
N ASP A 51 -16.18 54.56 16.52
CA ASP A 51 -15.26 54.45 15.35
C ASP A 51 -14.22 53.33 15.52
N GLY A 52 -14.60 52.16 15.98
CA GLY A 52 -13.67 51.03 16.24
C GLY A 52 -14.21 49.63 15.97
N ARG A 53 -15.26 49.48 15.15
CA ARG A 53 -15.95 48.17 14.96
C ARG A 53 -15.60 47.44 13.68
N ALA A 54 -14.38 47.50 13.18
CA ALA A 54 -13.99 46.75 11.98
C ALA A 54 -13.02 45.57 12.23
N ASP A 55 -12.43 45.39 13.40
CA ASP A 55 -11.40 44.35 13.62
C ASP A 55 -11.62 43.37 14.76
N SER A 56 -12.76 43.41 15.42
CA SER A 56 -13.08 42.50 16.52
C SER A 56 -14.10 41.45 16.12
N GLN A 57 -13.70 40.21 16.00
CA GLN A 57 -14.43 38.95 15.82
C GLN A 57 -14.35 38.36 14.39
N ARG A 58 -13.14 38.02 13.95
CA ARG A 58 -13.03 36.94 13.01
C ARG A 58 -13.65 35.70 13.67
N SER A 59 -14.63 35.06 13.01
CA SER A 59 -15.23 33.85 13.53
C SER A 59 -14.17 32.80 13.86
N LEU A 60 -14.33 31.99 14.93
CA LEU A 60 -13.43 30.90 15.29
C LEU A 60 -13.05 30.04 14.07
N ALA A 61 -14.04 29.76 13.22
CA ALA A 61 -13.80 29.02 11.96
C ALA A 61 -12.77 29.73 11.05
N ARG A 62 -12.83 31.07 10.93
CA ARG A 62 -11.87 31.81 10.12
C ARG A 62 -10.47 31.78 10.72
N GLN A 63 -10.37 31.92 12.02
CA GLN A 63 -9.07 31.87 12.70
C GLN A 63 -8.41 30.49 12.54
N ILE A 64 -9.17 29.40 12.63
CA ILE A 64 -8.65 28.02 12.40
C ILE A 64 -8.21 27.86 10.95
N ILE A 65 -8.98 28.34 9.96
CA ILE A 65 -8.57 28.31 8.55
C ILE A 65 -7.24 29.04 8.36
N ASP A 66 -7.11 30.25 8.94
CA ASP A 66 -5.89 31.06 8.83
C ASP A 66 -4.69 30.35 9.50
N ILE A 67 -4.89 29.67 10.65
CA ILE A 67 -3.85 28.86 11.30
C ILE A 67 -3.45 27.68 10.43
N VAL A 68 -4.41 26.88 9.94
CA VAL A 68 -4.11 25.72 9.08
C VAL A 68 -3.35 26.15 7.82
N ARG A 69 -3.73 27.28 7.20
CA ARG A 69 -3.02 27.85 6.04
C ARG A 69 -1.61 28.33 6.38
N GLY A 70 -1.35 28.71 7.61
CA GLY A 70 -0.02 29.17 8.06
C GLY A 70 0.90 28.05 8.51
N GLU A 71 0.35 26.94 9.02
CA GLU A 71 1.09 25.83 9.62
C GLU A 71 1.18 24.58 8.72
N ALA A 72 0.41 24.53 7.63
CA ALA A 72 0.33 23.35 6.78
C ALA A 72 0.24 23.70 5.29
N ASP A 73 0.73 22.80 4.44
CA ASP A 73 0.63 22.92 2.99
C ASP A 73 -0.70 22.31 2.50
N LEU A 74 -1.53 23.13 1.85
CA LEU A 74 -2.75 22.69 1.19
C LEU A 74 -2.46 22.35 -0.26
N PHE A 75 -2.80 21.15 -0.69
CA PHE A 75 -2.60 20.68 -2.06
C PHE A 75 -3.73 19.75 -2.51
N HIS A 76 -3.80 19.43 -3.78
CA HIS A 76 -4.69 18.40 -4.30
C HIS A 76 -3.92 17.26 -4.99
N ASP A 77 -4.45 16.04 -4.86
CA ASP A 77 -3.90 14.85 -5.51
C ASP A 77 -4.25 14.78 -7.00
N GLN A 78 -3.83 13.69 -7.66
CA GLN A 78 -4.12 13.40 -9.06
C GLN A 78 -5.62 13.21 -9.37
N GLU A 79 -6.43 12.94 -8.35
CA GLU A 79 -7.89 12.78 -8.44
C GLU A 79 -8.64 14.06 -8.06
N LYS A 80 -7.92 15.18 -7.93
CA LYS A 80 -8.43 16.51 -7.47
C LYS A 80 -9.07 16.48 -6.07
N ARG A 81 -8.61 15.60 -5.17
CA ARG A 81 -9.03 15.60 -3.77
C ARG A 81 -8.09 16.46 -2.97
N GLY A 82 -8.66 17.28 -2.07
CA GLY A 82 -7.86 18.15 -1.20
C GLY A 82 -7.16 17.37 -0.09
N HIS A 83 -5.94 17.76 0.20
CA HIS A 83 -5.08 17.23 1.24
C HIS A 83 -4.39 18.34 2.01
N VAL A 84 -4.04 18.02 3.24
CA VAL A 84 -3.20 18.84 4.12
C VAL A 84 -1.93 18.07 4.43
N LEU A 85 -0.79 18.69 4.20
CA LEU A 85 0.52 18.20 4.62
C LEU A 85 0.97 18.99 5.83
N VAL A 86 1.20 18.32 6.94
CA VAL A 86 1.53 18.90 8.23
C VAL A 86 2.88 18.40 8.70
N ASP A 87 3.75 19.33 9.14
CA ASP A 87 4.95 18.94 9.87
C ASP A 87 4.60 18.73 11.35
N TRP A 88 4.71 17.46 11.80
CA TRP A 88 4.38 17.06 13.15
C TRP A 88 5.55 16.31 13.79
N GLU A 89 6.08 16.83 14.89
CA GLU A 89 7.20 16.20 15.63
C GLU A 89 8.40 15.75 14.76
N GLY A 90 8.67 16.48 13.66
CA GLY A 90 9.76 16.16 12.74
C GLY A 90 9.37 15.19 11.62
N HIS A 91 8.10 14.82 11.52
CA HIS A 91 7.54 13.98 10.45
C HIS A 91 6.52 14.75 9.61
N ARG A 92 6.32 14.33 8.36
CA ARG A 92 5.32 14.92 7.46
C ARG A 92 4.11 14.00 7.34
N ASP A 93 3.01 14.39 7.96
CA ASP A 93 1.74 13.69 7.89
C ASP A 93 0.82 14.28 6.83
N ILE A 94 0.11 13.40 6.11
CA ILE A 94 -0.82 13.78 5.07
C ILE A 94 -2.22 13.38 5.50
N PHE A 95 -3.11 14.37 5.66
CA PHE A 95 -4.52 14.12 5.92
C PHE A 95 -5.34 14.47 4.69
N ARG A 96 -6.23 13.56 4.28
CA ARG A 96 -7.23 13.88 3.28
C ARG A 96 -8.28 14.78 3.92
N ILE A 97 -8.54 15.93 3.32
CA ILE A 97 -9.59 16.84 3.81
C ILE A 97 -10.93 16.13 3.76
N GLY A 98 -11.67 16.18 4.87
CA GLY A 98 -12.93 15.47 5.06
C GLY A 98 -12.82 14.01 5.53
N SER A 99 -11.61 13.50 5.82
CA SER A 99 -11.44 12.22 6.51
C SER A 99 -11.65 12.35 8.02
N GLU A 100 -11.78 11.21 8.70
CA GLU A 100 -11.85 11.15 10.16
C GLU A 100 -10.58 11.69 10.80
N ASP A 101 -9.39 11.27 10.29
CA ASP A 101 -8.09 11.75 10.75
C ASP A 101 -7.96 13.27 10.62
N PHE A 102 -8.42 13.84 9.50
CA PHE A 102 -8.46 15.29 9.32
C PHE A 102 -9.39 15.98 10.34
N SER A 103 -10.50 15.34 10.69
CA SER A 103 -11.43 15.84 11.71
C SER A 103 -10.78 15.90 13.09
N HIS A 104 -9.99 14.87 13.43
CA HIS A 104 -9.19 14.84 14.66
C HIS A 104 -8.07 15.90 14.64
N TYR A 105 -7.41 16.08 13.50
CA TYR A 105 -6.42 17.15 13.34
C TYR A 105 -7.05 18.53 13.57
N LEU A 106 -8.20 18.84 12.98
CA LEU A 106 -8.89 20.10 13.20
C LEU A 106 -9.30 20.31 14.67
N ALA A 107 -9.80 19.27 15.32
CA ALA A 107 -10.16 19.31 16.74
C ALA A 107 -8.92 19.59 17.60
N HIS A 108 -7.78 18.99 17.26
CA HIS A 108 -6.51 19.24 17.94
C HIS A 108 -6.02 20.69 17.74
N VAL A 109 -6.08 21.24 16.53
CA VAL A 109 -5.72 22.63 16.24
C VAL A 109 -6.61 23.58 17.06
N ALA A 110 -7.91 23.35 17.10
CA ALA A 110 -8.84 24.18 17.88
C ALA A 110 -8.53 24.13 19.39
N TRP A 111 -8.30 22.94 19.92
CA TRP A 111 -7.95 22.78 21.34
C TRP A 111 -6.61 23.42 21.70
N ARG A 112 -5.59 23.22 20.85
CA ARG A 112 -4.24 23.74 21.09
C ARG A 112 -4.18 25.28 21.12
N HIS A 113 -4.94 25.93 20.23
CA HIS A 113 -4.87 27.40 20.06
C HIS A 113 -5.93 28.15 20.87
N PHE A 114 -7.09 27.55 21.10
CA PHE A 114 -8.24 28.23 21.71
C PHE A 114 -8.77 27.57 22.99
N GLY A 115 -8.38 26.32 23.27
CA GLY A 115 -8.93 25.55 24.41
C GLY A 115 -10.42 25.19 24.25
N GLU A 116 -10.94 25.24 23.02
CA GLU A 116 -12.36 25.04 22.72
C GLU A 116 -12.58 23.85 21.80
N ALA A 117 -13.71 23.16 21.98
CA ALA A 117 -14.14 22.11 21.09
C ALA A 117 -14.89 22.69 19.89
N LEU A 118 -14.65 22.12 18.69
CA LEU A 118 -15.36 22.48 17.48
C LEU A 118 -16.77 21.92 17.46
N SER A 119 -17.77 22.75 17.15
CA SER A 119 -19.09 22.26 16.80
C SER A 119 -19.06 21.61 15.40
N SER A 120 -19.94 20.62 15.16
CA SER A 120 -20.05 19.94 13.86
C SER A 120 -20.27 20.93 12.70
N TYR A 121 -21.04 21.98 12.92
CA TYR A 121 -21.29 23.02 11.92
C TYR A 121 -20.03 23.84 11.60
N ALA A 122 -19.22 24.19 12.59
CA ALA A 122 -17.98 24.90 12.39
C ALA A 122 -16.97 24.00 11.64
N GLN A 123 -16.88 22.73 12.03
CA GLN A 123 -16.03 21.75 11.39
C GLN A 123 -16.39 21.53 9.90
N GLU A 124 -17.69 21.42 9.57
CA GLU A 124 -18.15 21.28 8.18
C GLU A 124 -17.78 22.50 7.33
N LYS A 125 -17.98 23.71 7.86
CA LYS A 125 -17.58 24.96 7.18
C LYS A 125 -16.07 25.05 6.94
N ILE A 126 -15.25 24.74 7.95
CA ILE A 126 -13.79 24.73 7.84
C ILE A 126 -13.37 23.72 6.78
N THR A 127 -13.87 22.49 6.86
CA THR A 127 -13.58 21.40 5.92
C THR A 127 -13.92 21.80 4.49
N GLY A 128 -15.13 22.31 4.23
CA GLY A 128 -15.55 22.72 2.89
C GLY A 128 -14.70 23.88 2.33
N THR A 129 -14.30 24.83 3.18
CA THR A 129 -13.44 25.94 2.77
C THR A 129 -12.02 25.47 2.44
N LEU A 130 -11.42 24.66 3.32
CA LEU A 130 -10.06 24.13 3.10
C LEU A 130 -10.00 23.18 1.88
N GLU A 131 -11.03 22.36 1.66
CA GLU A 131 -11.16 21.53 0.45
C GLU A 131 -11.18 22.40 -0.81
N SER A 132 -11.93 23.51 -0.79
CA SER A 132 -11.98 24.45 -1.92
C SER A 132 -10.63 25.11 -2.17
N ILE A 133 -9.95 25.58 -1.11
CA ILE A 133 -8.61 26.19 -1.21
C ILE A 133 -7.62 25.16 -1.77
N ALA A 134 -7.59 23.95 -1.22
CA ALA A 134 -6.68 22.89 -1.69
C ALA A 134 -6.89 22.56 -3.18
N ARG A 135 -8.15 22.56 -3.65
CA ARG A 135 -8.50 22.21 -5.05
C ARG A 135 -8.24 23.31 -6.07
N PHE A 136 -8.43 24.57 -5.70
CA PHE A 136 -8.40 25.70 -6.64
C PHE A 136 -7.18 26.60 -6.49
N GLU A 137 -6.59 26.67 -5.30
CA GLU A 137 -5.39 27.47 -5.02
C GLU A 137 -4.15 26.58 -4.78
N GLY A 138 -4.35 25.33 -4.31
CA GLY A 138 -3.28 24.39 -3.99
C GLY A 138 -2.62 23.80 -5.23
N GLU A 139 -1.33 23.48 -5.12
CA GLU A 139 -0.58 22.76 -6.16
C GLU A 139 -1.09 21.33 -6.35
N LYS A 140 -0.95 20.83 -7.57
CA LYS A 140 -1.13 19.41 -7.83
C LYS A 140 0.11 18.63 -7.37
N ARG A 141 -0.03 17.75 -6.39
CA ARG A 141 1.03 16.83 -5.96
C ARG A 141 0.59 15.38 -6.13
N MET A 142 1.51 14.53 -6.58
CA MET A 142 1.23 13.11 -6.76
C MET A 142 1.30 12.39 -5.43
N LEU A 143 0.26 11.61 -5.11
CA LEU A 143 0.25 10.68 -4.00
C LEU A 143 0.43 9.25 -4.52
N TYR A 144 1.52 8.64 -4.16
CA TYR A 144 1.89 7.30 -4.58
C TYR A 144 1.45 6.23 -3.58
N LEU A 145 1.41 5.00 -4.05
CA LEU A 145 1.07 3.85 -3.22
C LEU A 145 2.23 2.84 -3.33
N ARG A 146 2.96 2.64 -2.25
CA ARG A 146 4.10 1.75 -2.07
C ARG A 146 5.35 2.07 -2.92
N THR A 147 5.21 2.38 -4.23
CA THR A 147 6.34 2.74 -5.08
C THR A 147 6.07 4.01 -5.87
N ALA A 148 7.13 4.78 -6.12
CA ALA A 148 7.09 5.98 -6.90
C ALA A 148 8.31 6.08 -7.83
N TRP A 149 8.15 6.76 -8.96
CA TRP A 149 9.25 7.10 -9.86
C TRP A 149 9.38 8.61 -9.95
N ASP A 150 10.52 9.14 -9.58
CA ASP A 150 10.80 10.57 -9.65
C ASP A 150 12.23 10.83 -10.13
N GLN A 151 12.37 11.58 -11.22
CA GLN A 151 13.66 12.01 -11.79
C GLN A 151 14.70 10.88 -11.97
N GLY A 152 14.26 9.70 -12.40
CA GLY A 152 15.15 8.54 -12.57
C GLY A 152 15.46 7.76 -11.28
N ILE A 153 14.88 8.17 -10.16
CA ILE A 153 14.97 7.51 -8.86
C ILE A 153 13.69 6.73 -8.60
N LEU A 154 13.81 5.47 -8.24
CA LEU A 154 12.70 4.67 -7.77
C LEU A 154 12.67 4.71 -6.24
N TRP A 155 11.49 4.97 -5.71
CA TRP A 155 11.23 5.03 -4.28
C TRP A 155 10.31 3.89 -3.86
N TYR A 156 10.62 3.25 -2.74
CA TYR A 156 9.76 2.25 -2.12
C TYR A 156 9.45 2.65 -0.68
N ASP A 157 8.15 2.82 -0.36
CA ASP A 157 7.68 3.21 0.97
C ASP A 157 7.87 2.06 1.99
N LEU A 158 8.64 2.30 3.03
CA LEU A 158 8.75 1.37 4.15
C LEU A 158 7.64 1.60 5.19
N GLY A 159 6.94 2.71 5.11
CA GLY A 159 6.10 3.19 6.19
C GLY A 159 6.93 3.96 7.22
N ASP A 160 6.32 4.40 8.30
CA ASP A 160 7.00 5.07 9.41
C ASP A 160 7.96 6.21 8.96
N TRP A 161 7.50 6.99 7.97
CA TRP A 161 8.21 8.13 7.32
C TRP A 161 9.55 7.78 6.69
N LYS A 162 9.80 6.50 6.42
CA LYS A 162 10.99 6.00 5.73
C LYS A 162 10.65 5.50 4.33
N ALA A 163 11.60 5.61 3.42
CA ALA A 163 11.54 4.99 2.11
C ALA A 163 12.92 4.52 1.66
N VAL A 164 12.96 3.52 0.79
CA VAL A 164 14.18 3.12 0.09
C VAL A 164 14.28 3.94 -1.19
N LYS A 165 15.39 4.66 -1.34
CA LYS A 165 15.79 5.34 -2.57
C LYS A 165 16.64 4.39 -3.37
N ILE A 166 16.23 4.10 -4.61
CA ILE A 166 16.90 3.15 -5.49
C ILE A 166 17.32 3.87 -6.76
N THR A 167 18.59 3.78 -7.09
CA THR A 167 19.22 4.36 -8.27
C THR A 167 19.94 3.29 -9.09
N THR A 168 20.51 3.63 -10.22
CA THR A 168 21.36 2.73 -11.03
C THR A 168 22.67 2.34 -10.35
N SER A 169 23.06 3.05 -9.29
CA SER A 169 24.33 2.82 -8.56
C SER A 169 24.16 2.07 -7.23
N GLY A 170 22.91 1.87 -6.74
CA GLY A 170 22.63 1.23 -5.46
C GLY A 170 21.33 1.70 -4.86
N TRP A 171 21.14 1.38 -3.59
CA TRP A 171 19.98 1.81 -2.81
C TRP A 171 20.39 2.24 -1.39
N GLU A 172 19.57 3.07 -0.78
CA GLU A 172 19.73 3.56 0.60
C GLU A 172 18.37 3.79 1.25
N VAL A 173 18.30 3.68 2.58
CA VAL A 173 17.12 4.05 3.36
C VAL A 173 17.18 5.53 3.67
N VAL A 174 16.10 6.26 3.40
CA VAL A 174 15.97 7.71 3.59
C VAL A 174 14.81 7.99 4.54
N GLU A 175 15.06 8.78 5.57
CA GLU A 175 14.03 9.32 6.43
C GLU A 175 13.41 10.57 5.79
N ASN A 176 12.12 10.77 5.97
CA ASN A 176 11.36 11.89 5.40
C ASN A 176 11.60 12.07 3.87
N PRO A 177 11.29 11.06 3.04
CA PRO A 177 11.53 11.13 1.60
C PRO A 177 10.80 12.32 0.97
N PRO A 178 11.30 12.90 -0.14
CA PRO A 178 10.64 14.01 -0.81
C PRO A 178 9.32 13.60 -1.49
N ILE A 179 9.10 12.30 -1.65
CA ILE A 179 7.90 11.71 -2.26
C ILE A 179 6.79 11.58 -1.24
N LEU A 180 5.57 11.87 -1.66
CA LEU A 180 4.39 11.73 -0.82
C LEU A 180 3.72 10.37 -1.06
N PHE A 181 3.62 9.57 -0.01
CA PHE A 181 2.95 8.28 -0.04
C PHE A 181 1.61 8.33 0.68
N ARG A 182 0.61 7.75 0.03
CA ARG A 182 -0.72 7.57 0.62
C ARG A 182 -0.71 6.31 1.49
N ARG A 183 -0.94 6.48 2.77
CA ARG A 183 -0.98 5.39 3.75
C ARG A 183 -2.40 5.13 4.22
N PHE A 184 -2.69 3.87 4.49
CA PHE A 184 -4.00 3.41 4.96
C PHE A 184 -3.82 2.63 6.25
N ALA A 185 -4.84 2.63 7.11
CA ALA A 185 -4.81 1.97 8.43
C ALA A 185 -4.51 0.46 8.38
N HIS A 186 -4.79 -0.21 7.26
CA HIS A 186 -4.44 -1.62 7.08
C HIS A 186 -2.98 -1.86 6.68
N GLY A 187 -2.25 -0.82 6.25
CA GLY A 187 -0.83 -0.94 5.89
C GLY A 187 0.03 -1.25 7.10
N LYS A 188 0.96 -2.19 6.95
CA LYS A 188 1.99 -2.46 7.96
C LYS A 188 3.29 -1.76 7.55
N VAL A 189 4.05 -1.34 8.54
CA VAL A 189 5.43 -0.88 8.35
C VAL A 189 6.27 -2.06 7.84
N GLN A 190 7.08 -1.82 6.82
CA GLN A 190 8.00 -2.80 6.28
C GLN A 190 9.30 -2.80 7.08
N VAL A 191 9.96 -3.95 7.17
CA VAL A 191 11.26 -4.06 7.82
C VAL A 191 12.34 -3.30 7.03
N ASP A 192 13.32 -2.75 7.71
CA ASP A 192 14.47 -2.12 7.06
C ASP A 192 15.27 -3.18 6.27
N PRO A 193 15.58 -2.94 4.98
CA PRO A 193 16.32 -3.89 4.16
C PRO A 193 17.78 -4.01 4.59
N VAL A 194 18.38 -5.20 4.38
CA VAL A 194 19.77 -5.51 4.70
C VAL A 194 20.48 -6.03 3.46
N GLU A 195 21.67 -5.54 3.19
CA GLU A 195 22.52 -6.01 2.06
C GLU A 195 23.02 -7.45 2.25
N GLY A 196 23.49 -8.05 1.13
CA GLY A 196 24.14 -9.36 1.13
C GLY A 196 23.20 -10.55 1.19
N GLY A 197 21.90 -10.35 0.98
CA GLY A 197 20.92 -11.43 0.83
C GLY A 197 20.92 -12.06 -0.56
N GLU A 198 20.38 -13.27 -0.66
CA GLU A 198 20.12 -13.96 -1.91
C GLU A 198 18.61 -14.15 -2.09
N LEU A 199 18.03 -13.57 -3.15
CA LEU A 199 16.58 -13.65 -3.39
C LEU A 199 16.11 -15.10 -3.59
N ARG A 200 16.97 -15.97 -4.07
CA ARG A 200 16.68 -17.40 -4.26
C ARG A 200 16.32 -18.12 -2.97
N ASN A 201 16.76 -17.64 -1.82
CA ASN A 201 16.40 -18.19 -0.51
C ASN A 201 14.88 -18.09 -0.22
N LEU A 202 14.16 -17.20 -0.90
CA LEU A 202 12.71 -17.09 -0.78
C LEU A 202 11.99 -18.40 -1.14
N LEU A 203 12.54 -19.19 -2.08
CA LEU A 203 11.89 -20.39 -2.60
C LEU A 203 11.65 -21.46 -1.53
N GLN A 204 12.45 -21.48 -0.45
CA GLN A 204 12.25 -22.42 0.67
C GLN A 204 10.92 -22.19 1.41
N TYR A 205 10.31 -20.99 1.29
CA TYR A 205 9.04 -20.63 1.91
C TYR A 205 7.82 -20.82 0.98
N LEU A 206 8.06 -21.11 -0.32
CA LEU A 206 7.03 -21.01 -1.36
C LEU A 206 6.65 -22.36 -2.00
N ASN A 207 7.12 -23.47 -1.47
CA ASN A 207 6.88 -24.82 -2.04
C ASN A 207 7.22 -24.92 -3.54
N ILE A 208 8.33 -24.28 -3.94
CA ILE A 208 8.90 -24.36 -5.29
C ILE A 208 10.24 -25.07 -5.21
N ASP A 209 10.37 -26.21 -5.91
CA ASP A 209 11.63 -26.93 -6.03
C ASP A 209 12.42 -26.44 -7.25
N PRO A 210 13.49 -25.64 -7.06
CA PRO A 210 14.24 -25.06 -8.18
C PRO A 210 14.93 -26.11 -9.07
N LYS A 211 15.10 -27.34 -8.57
CA LYS A 211 15.69 -28.44 -9.37
C LYS A 211 14.70 -29.00 -10.38
N LYS A 212 13.40 -28.94 -10.08
CA LYS A 212 12.34 -29.46 -10.95
C LYS A 212 11.59 -28.36 -11.70
N GLN A 213 11.52 -27.18 -11.12
CA GLN A 213 10.64 -26.08 -11.54
C GLN A 213 11.47 -24.82 -11.84
N ARG A 214 12.58 -24.97 -12.57
CA ARG A 214 13.49 -23.85 -12.89
C ARG A 214 12.77 -22.69 -13.59
N GLY A 215 11.84 -22.97 -14.49
CA GLY A 215 11.05 -21.93 -15.17
C GLY A 215 10.23 -21.10 -14.16
N MET A 216 9.57 -21.76 -13.20
CA MET A 216 8.81 -21.08 -12.15
C MET A 216 9.72 -20.25 -11.23
N GLU A 217 10.90 -20.75 -10.88
CA GLU A 217 11.91 -19.99 -10.13
C GLU A 217 12.25 -18.68 -10.85
N ILE A 218 12.63 -18.75 -12.13
CA ILE A 218 13.04 -17.59 -12.93
C ILE A 218 11.89 -16.58 -13.02
N LEU A 219 10.68 -17.05 -13.35
CA LEU A 219 9.51 -16.19 -13.48
C LEU A 219 9.15 -15.49 -12.17
N LEU A 220 9.19 -16.20 -11.05
CA LEU A 220 8.86 -15.61 -9.76
C LEU A 220 9.91 -14.59 -9.32
N LEU A 221 11.20 -14.95 -9.35
CA LEU A 221 12.25 -14.06 -8.87
C LEU A 221 12.35 -12.78 -9.72
N THR A 222 12.20 -12.90 -11.04
CA THR A 222 12.16 -11.73 -11.94
C THR A 222 10.91 -10.90 -11.74
N TYR A 223 9.76 -11.53 -11.47
CA TYR A 223 8.53 -10.83 -11.12
C TYR A 223 8.69 -9.98 -9.87
N LEU A 224 9.29 -10.51 -8.79
CA LEU A 224 9.45 -9.80 -7.52
C LEU A 224 10.31 -8.54 -7.64
N VAL A 225 11.24 -8.53 -8.57
CA VAL A 225 12.02 -7.33 -8.89
C VAL A 225 11.21 -6.37 -9.78
N ALA A 226 10.61 -6.88 -10.85
CA ALA A 226 9.89 -6.06 -11.83
C ALA A 226 8.57 -5.49 -11.31
N VAL A 227 7.91 -6.16 -10.35
CA VAL A 227 6.64 -5.71 -9.78
C VAL A 227 6.75 -4.36 -9.08
N LEU A 228 7.93 -3.97 -8.63
CA LEU A 228 8.18 -2.70 -7.95
C LEU A 228 8.29 -1.50 -8.91
N ILE A 229 8.42 -1.74 -10.22
CA ILE A 229 8.46 -0.66 -11.21
C ILE A 229 7.07 -0.02 -11.32
N PRO A 230 6.93 1.29 -11.04
CA PRO A 230 5.66 2.00 -11.22
C PRO A 230 5.23 2.01 -12.70
N ASP A 231 3.94 2.16 -12.92
CA ASP A 231 3.30 2.40 -14.22
C ASP A 231 3.54 1.37 -15.34
N VAL A 232 4.13 0.22 -15.01
CA VAL A 232 4.28 -0.93 -15.92
C VAL A 232 3.14 -1.90 -15.69
N PRO A 233 2.46 -2.40 -16.75
CA PRO A 233 1.52 -3.50 -16.63
C PRO A 233 2.20 -4.72 -16.01
N ARG A 234 1.56 -5.37 -15.04
CA ARG A 234 2.13 -6.50 -14.33
C ARG A 234 1.32 -7.76 -14.60
N PRO A 235 1.95 -8.90 -14.89
CA PRO A 235 1.20 -10.15 -14.97
C PRO A 235 0.60 -10.51 -13.60
N ILE A 236 -0.52 -11.19 -13.63
CA ILE A 236 -1.21 -11.68 -12.44
C ILE A 236 -0.52 -12.97 -12.00
N LEU A 237 -0.12 -13.07 -10.74
CA LEU A 237 0.36 -14.34 -10.20
C LEU A 237 -0.83 -15.28 -9.96
N ALA A 238 -0.79 -16.48 -10.55
CA ALA A 238 -1.86 -17.47 -10.47
C ALA A 238 -1.36 -18.82 -9.89
N PRO A 239 -0.99 -18.88 -8.59
CA PRO A 239 -0.66 -20.14 -7.96
C PRO A 239 -1.91 -20.99 -7.80
N HIS A 240 -1.85 -22.24 -8.28
CA HIS A 240 -2.92 -23.23 -8.12
C HIS A 240 -2.37 -24.60 -7.69
N GLY A 241 -3.22 -25.48 -7.25
CA GLY A 241 -2.84 -26.83 -6.84
C GLY A 241 -3.80 -27.43 -5.82
N LEU A 242 -3.70 -28.72 -5.59
CA LEU A 242 -4.55 -29.48 -4.68
C LEU A 242 -4.45 -28.96 -3.23
N PRO A 243 -5.43 -29.28 -2.36
CA PRO A 243 -5.34 -28.96 -0.95
C PRO A 243 -4.02 -29.47 -0.32
N GLY A 244 -3.40 -28.64 0.53
CA GLY A 244 -2.12 -28.95 1.16
C GLY A 244 -0.88 -28.62 0.32
N SER A 245 -1.00 -27.82 -0.75
CA SER A 245 0.13 -27.30 -1.54
C SER A 245 0.66 -25.93 -1.09
N ALA A 246 0.21 -25.42 0.07
CA ALA A 246 0.64 -24.14 0.69
C ALA A 246 0.34 -22.87 -0.11
N LYS A 247 -0.73 -22.83 -0.90
CA LYS A 247 -1.12 -21.65 -1.71
C LYS A 247 -1.37 -20.38 -0.87
N SER A 248 -2.08 -20.51 0.23
CA SER A 248 -2.37 -19.36 1.11
C SER A 248 -1.10 -18.84 1.78
N THR A 249 -0.19 -19.72 2.20
CA THR A 249 1.14 -19.37 2.72
C THR A 249 1.97 -18.65 1.66
N TYR A 250 1.95 -19.17 0.41
CA TYR A 250 2.56 -18.51 -0.75
C TYR A 250 2.06 -17.06 -0.90
N SER A 251 0.73 -16.87 -0.88
CA SER A 251 0.11 -15.56 -1.02
C SER A 251 0.52 -14.60 0.11
N ARG A 252 0.55 -15.08 1.37
CA ARG A 252 0.95 -14.29 2.54
C ARG A 252 2.41 -13.88 2.50
N VAL A 253 3.31 -14.79 2.13
CA VAL A 253 4.74 -14.52 1.99
C VAL A 253 4.97 -13.45 0.93
N ILE A 254 4.37 -13.58 -0.27
CA ILE A 254 4.50 -12.58 -1.33
C ILE A 254 3.90 -11.23 -0.92
N LYS A 255 2.72 -11.24 -0.28
CA LYS A 255 2.08 -10.02 0.23
C LYS A 255 2.95 -9.33 1.27
N SER A 256 3.47 -10.06 2.25
CA SER A 256 4.34 -9.52 3.31
C SER A 256 5.64 -8.95 2.74
N LEU A 257 6.20 -9.58 1.71
CA LEU A 257 7.45 -9.13 1.09
C LEU A 257 7.26 -7.85 0.26
N ILE A 258 6.18 -7.74 -0.51
CA ILE A 258 5.99 -6.64 -1.48
C ILE A 258 5.13 -5.51 -0.94
N ASP A 259 4.06 -5.82 -0.21
CA ASP A 259 3.07 -4.84 0.26
C ASP A 259 2.46 -5.30 1.59
N PRO A 260 3.23 -5.24 2.70
CA PRO A 260 2.79 -5.73 4.01
C PRO A 260 1.51 -5.03 4.46
N SER A 261 0.54 -5.81 4.91
CA SER A 261 -0.79 -5.33 5.28
C SER A 261 -1.41 -6.22 6.36
N LEU A 262 -2.33 -5.67 7.15
CA LEU A 262 -3.20 -6.45 8.04
C LEU A 262 -4.15 -7.35 7.25
N LEU A 263 -4.49 -6.94 6.03
CA LEU A 263 -5.30 -7.69 5.06
C LEU A 263 -4.35 -8.44 4.11
N GLU A 264 -3.85 -9.59 4.54
CA GLU A 264 -2.86 -10.36 3.79
C GLU A 264 -3.47 -11.05 2.57
N VAL A 265 -4.64 -11.65 2.75
CA VAL A 265 -5.44 -12.29 1.68
C VAL A 265 -6.89 -11.85 1.81
N MET A 266 -7.59 -11.76 0.70
CA MET A 266 -8.94 -11.24 0.63
C MET A 266 -9.83 -12.12 -0.25
N THR A 267 -11.13 -12.06 -0.01
CA THR A 267 -12.13 -12.65 -0.92
C THR A 267 -12.41 -11.68 -2.07
N TYR A 268 -12.63 -12.21 -3.27
CA TYR A 268 -13.04 -11.39 -4.39
C TYR A 268 -14.40 -10.74 -4.11
N PRO A 269 -14.54 -9.41 -4.29
CA PRO A 269 -15.77 -8.71 -3.93
C PRO A 269 -16.91 -9.01 -4.91
N SER A 270 -18.14 -8.96 -4.41
CA SER A 270 -19.33 -9.17 -5.23
C SER A 270 -19.66 -7.97 -6.14
N GLN A 271 -19.24 -6.77 -5.73
CA GLN A 271 -19.51 -5.52 -6.43
C GLN A 271 -18.24 -4.89 -6.98
N SER A 272 -18.29 -4.38 -8.23
CA SER A 272 -17.17 -3.66 -8.85
C SER A 272 -16.73 -2.43 -8.06
N GLN A 273 -17.63 -1.81 -7.29
CA GLN A 273 -17.29 -0.65 -6.49
C GLN A 273 -16.34 -0.99 -5.34
N GLU A 274 -16.51 -2.16 -4.72
CA GLU A 274 -15.62 -2.68 -3.69
C GLU A 274 -14.25 -3.02 -4.30
N LEU A 275 -14.22 -3.61 -5.51
CA LEU A 275 -12.98 -3.88 -6.22
C LEU A 275 -12.22 -2.57 -6.51
N ILE A 276 -12.90 -1.54 -7.00
CA ILE A 276 -12.28 -0.23 -7.26
C ILE A 276 -11.68 0.35 -5.96
N GLN A 277 -12.38 0.22 -4.83
CA GLN A 277 -11.85 0.65 -3.54
C GLN A 277 -10.62 -0.15 -3.12
N MET A 278 -10.63 -1.48 -3.28
CA MET A 278 -9.46 -2.32 -3.02
C MET A 278 -8.26 -1.91 -3.90
N LEU A 279 -8.50 -1.67 -5.20
CA LEU A 279 -7.48 -1.19 -6.13
C LEU A 279 -6.92 0.19 -5.75
N ALA A 280 -7.74 1.06 -5.14
CA ALA A 280 -7.29 2.37 -4.66
C ALA A 280 -6.41 2.27 -3.42
N HIS A 281 -6.58 1.23 -2.59
CA HIS A 281 -5.98 1.14 -1.27
C HIS A 281 -4.81 0.17 -1.16
N HIS A 282 -4.65 -0.78 -2.08
CA HIS A 282 -3.61 -1.80 -2.05
C HIS A 282 -2.71 -1.72 -3.28
N TYR A 283 -1.42 -1.89 -3.07
CA TYR A 283 -0.45 -2.03 -4.15
C TYR A 283 -0.47 -3.44 -4.76
N LEU A 284 -0.47 -4.46 -3.90
CA LEU A 284 -0.66 -5.86 -4.24
C LEU A 284 -1.94 -6.38 -3.59
N ILE A 285 -2.84 -6.97 -4.37
CA ILE A 285 -4.05 -7.61 -3.89
C ILE A 285 -3.92 -9.12 -4.07
N CYS A 286 -4.14 -9.87 -2.99
CA CYS A 286 -4.14 -11.33 -3.01
C CYS A 286 -5.57 -11.83 -2.79
N PHE A 287 -6.19 -12.39 -3.83
CA PHE A 287 -7.48 -13.07 -3.72
C PHE A 287 -7.24 -14.55 -3.46
N ASP A 288 -7.79 -15.06 -2.36
CA ASP A 288 -7.58 -16.43 -1.89
C ASP A 288 -8.82 -17.30 -2.15
N ASN A 289 -8.56 -18.57 -2.44
CA ASN A 289 -9.56 -19.62 -2.55
C ASN A 289 -10.66 -19.35 -3.59
N LEU A 290 -10.26 -18.87 -4.77
CA LEU A 290 -11.18 -18.71 -5.88
C LEU A 290 -11.49 -20.08 -6.51
N SER A 291 -12.76 -20.34 -6.80
CA SER A 291 -13.20 -21.56 -7.50
C SER A 291 -13.36 -21.34 -8.98
N ASP A 292 -13.90 -20.18 -9.36
CA ASP A 292 -14.16 -19.79 -10.75
C ASP A 292 -14.26 -18.27 -10.85
N LEU A 293 -14.08 -17.74 -12.05
CA LEU A 293 -14.23 -16.32 -12.38
C LEU A 293 -15.26 -16.16 -13.51
N SER A 294 -16.27 -15.36 -13.27
CA SER A 294 -17.17 -14.93 -14.33
C SER A 294 -16.42 -14.09 -15.38
N GLU A 295 -16.98 -13.95 -16.57
CA GLU A 295 -16.42 -13.13 -17.64
C GLU A 295 -16.16 -11.69 -17.18
N ARG A 296 -17.13 -11.09 -16.49
CA ARG A 296 -16.98 -9.75 -15.91
C ARG A 296 -15.80 -9.63 -14.93
N GLN A 297 -15.64 -10.60 -14.02
CA GLN A 297 -14.54 -10.59 -13.06
C GLN A 297 -13.18 -10.75 -13.74
N SER A 298 -13.11 -11.62 -14.76
CA SER A 298 -11.94 -11.79 -15.60
C SER A 298 -11.54 -10.47 -16.29
N ASP A 299 -12.50 -9.76 -16.87
CA ASP A 299 -12.29 -8.46 -17.51
C ASP A 299 -11.84 -7.38 -16.52
N GLU A 300 -12.44 -7.36 -15.32
CA GLU A 300 -12.06 -6.44 -14.24
C GLU A 300 -10.61 -6.66 -13.80
N LEU A 301 -10.16 -7.91 -13.65
CA LEU A 301 -8.77 -8.23 -13.34
C LEU A 301 -7.81 -7.84 -14.46
N CYS A 302 -8.18 -8.07 -15.72
CA CYS A 302 -7.43 -7.63 -16.89
C CYS A 302 -7.23 -6.11 -16.91
N ARG A 303 -8.30 -5.35 -16.63
CA ARG A 303 -8.21 -3.88 -16.54
C ARG A 303 -7.30 -3.44 -15.39
N ALA A 304 -7.41 -4.08 -14.23
CA ALA A 304 -6.62 -3.75 -13.05
C ALA A 304 -5.11 -3.97 -13.26
N CYS A 305 -4.71 -5.01 -13.99
CA CYS A 305 -3.30 -5.28 -14.27
C CYS A 305 -2.71 -4.37 -15.37
N THR A 306 -3.54 -3.93 -16.34
CA THR A 306 -3.10 -3.11 -17.49
C THR A 306 -3.29 -1.60 -17.27
N GLY A 307 -4.07 -1.20 -16.29
CA GLY A 307 -4.37 0.21 -16.00
C GLY A 307 -5.45 0.79 -16.89
N GLN A 308 -6.35 -0.03 -17.41
CA GLN A 308 -7.53 0.47 -18.11
C GLN A 308 -8.50 1.13 -17.14
N ALA A 309 -9.23 2.13 -17.62
CA ALA A 309 -10.10 2.92 -16.80
C ALA A 309 -11.29 2.13 -16.22
N PHE A 310 -11.59 2.37 -14.96
CA PHE A 310 -12.85 2.05 -14.33
C PHE A 310 -13.65 3.35 -14.22
N SER A 311 -14.91 3.37 -14.65
CA SER A 311 -15.81 4.50 -14.42
C SER A 311 -16.76 4.19 -13.26
N LYS A 312 -16.99 5.17 -12.41
CA LYS A 312 -18.00 5.14 -11.34
C LYS A 312 -18.80 6.42 -11.40
N ARG A 313 -20.14 6.33 -11.38
CA ARG A 313 -20.96 7.51 -11.15
C ARG A 313 -20.64 8.13 -9.81
N ALA A 314 -20.42 9.43 -9.77
CA ALA A 314 -20.30 10.16 -8.52
C ALA A 314 -21.63 10.05 -7.75
N LEU A 315 -21.57 9.80 -6.44
CA LEU A 315 -22.76 9.83 -5.57
C LEU A 315 -23.35 11.24 -5.63
N TYR A 316 -24.67 11.33 -5.89
CA TYR A 316 -25.44 12.57 -5.97
C TYR A 316 -25.16 13.50 -7.16
N SER A 317 -24.60 13.00 -8.27
CA SER A 317 -24.41 13.76 -9.51
C SER A 317 -24.70 12.87 -10.72
N ASP A 318 -25.61 13.31 -11.57
CA ASP A 318 -25.97 12.58 -12.81
C ASP A 318 -24.95 12.81 -13.94
N ASP A 319 -24.12 13.87 -13.85
CA ASP A 319 -23.21 14.31 -14.93
C ASP A 319 -21.71 14.08 -14.66
N ASN A 320 -21.32 13.56 -13.49
CA ASN A 320 -19.91 13.41 -13.15
C ASN A 320 -19.49 11.95 -13.03
N ASP A 321 -18.80 11.45 -14.04
CA ASP A 321 -18.07 10.19 -13.96
C ASP A 321 -16.72 10.39 -13.26
N VAL A 322 -16.47 9.63 -12.21
CA VAL A 322 -15.14 9.52 -11.62
C VAL A 322 -14.40 8.39 -12.31
N ILE A 323 -13.36 8.74 -13.05
CA ILE A 323 -12.52 7.80 -13.79
C ILE A 323 -11.34 7.40 -12.91
N TYR A 324 -11.16 6.11 -12.71
CA TYR A 324 -10.05 5.52 -11.95
C TYR A 324 -9.18 4.70 -12.89
N CYS A 325 -7.88 5.00 -12.92
CA CYS A 325 -6.89 4.26 -13.68
C CYS A 325 -5.85 3.69 -12.71
N TYR A 326 -6.03 2.44 -12.31
CA TYR A 326 -5.09 1.78 -11.41
C TYR A 326 -4.36 0.65 -12.12
N LYS A 327 -3.04 0.64 -12.06
CA LYS A 327 -2.20 -0.51 -12.40
C LYS A 327 -1.76 -1.17 -11.10
N ARG A 328 -2.28 -2.33 -10.79
CA ARG A 328 -2.01 -3.02 -9.52
C ARG A 328 -1.39 -4.38 -9.75
N ALA A 329 -0.59 -4.79 -8.81
CA ALA A 329 -0.14 -6.17 -8.72
C ALA A 329 -1.28 -7.02 -8.16
N LEU A 330 -1.53 -8.16 -8.80
CA LEU A 330 -2.60 -9.08 -8.44
C LEU A 330 -2.03 -10.48 -8.26
N LEU A 331 -2.54 -11.17 -7.25
CA LEU A 331 -2.33 -12.58 -7.03
C LEU A 331 -3.71 -13.23 -6.83
N ILE A 332 -3.98 -14.28 -7.61
CA ILE A 332 -5.23 -15.07 -7.52
C ILE A 332 -4.88 -16.52 -7.29
N ASN A 333 -5.40 -17.15 -6.27
CA ASN A 333 -5.16 -18.56 -6.03
C ASN A 333 -6.44 -19.39 -5.96
N GLY A 334 -6.34 -20.66 -6.29
CA GLY A 334 -7.44 -21.61 -6.28
C GLY A 334 -6.96 -23.06 -6.25
N VAL A 335 -7.90 -24.00 -6.08
CA VAL A 335 -7.61 -25.44 -6.16
C VAL A 335 -7.29 -25.85 -7.61
N SER A 336 -8.04 -25.32 -8.56
CA SER A 336 -7.80 -25.41 -9.99
C SER A 336 -7.25 -24.09 -10.53
N LEU A 337 -6.81 -24.09 -11.78
CA LEU A 337 -6.43 -22.86 -12.47
C LEU A 337 -7.66 -21.95 -12.58
N VAL A 338 -7.63 -20.82 -11.90
CA VAL A 338 -8.75 -19.86 -11.86
C VAL A 338 -8.81 -19.00 -13.11
N ALA A 339 -7.65 -18.67 -13.69
CA ALA A 339 -7.55 -17.94 -14.95
C ALA A 339 -7.87 -18.89 -16.11
N THR A 340 -9.14 -18.99 -16.52
CA THR A 340 -9.59 -19.89 -17.61
C THR A 340 -9.91 -19.16 -18.91
N LYS A 341 -10.13 -17.84 -18.85
CA LYS A 341 -10.37 -17.01 -20.04
C LYS A 341 -9.05 -16.65 -20.70
N SER A 342 -8.96 -16.79 -22.03
CA SER A 342 -7.74 -16.56 -22.81
C SER A 342 -7.12 -15.19 -22.56
N ASP A 343 -7.93 -14.14 -22.42
CA ASP A 343 -7.43 -12.77 -22.18
C ASP A 343 -6.78 -12.61 -20.79
N LEU A 344 -7.30 -13.31 -19.78
CA LEU A 344 -6.74 -13.33 -18.43
C LEU A 344 -5.51 -14.25 -18.36
N LEU A 345 -5.55 -15.39 -19.03
CA LEU A 345 -4.43 -16.31 -19.16
C LEU A 345 -3.21 -15.60 -19.75
N ASP A 346 -3.35 -14.94 -20.87
CA ASP A 346 -2.27 -14.18 -21.54
C ASP A 346 -1.63 -13.10 -20.65
N ARG A 347 -2.27 -12.75 -19.55
CA ARG A 347 -1.79 -11.77 -18.57
C ARG A 347 -1.41 -12.39 -17.23
N SER A 348 -1.36 -13.71 -17.15
CA SER A 348 -1.09 -14.44 -15.92
C SER A 348 0.26 -15.17 -15.98
N LEU A 349 0.91 -15.30 -14.85
CA LEU A 349 1.99 -16.27 -14.63
C LEU A 349 1.42 -17.40 -13.78
N ILE A 350 1.37 -18.59 -14.35
CA ILE A 350 0.79 -19.78 -13.75
C ILE A 350 1.85 -20.52 -12.95
N PHE A 351 1.52 -20.85 -11.70
CA PHE A 351 2.37 -21.62 -10.79
C PHE A 351 1.61 -22.83 -10.27
N GLU A 352 1.94 -24.01 -10.79
CA GLU A 352 1.38 -25.25 -10.29
C GLU A 352 2.17 -25.72 -9.07
N LEU A 353 1.51 -25.74 -7.90
CA LEU A 353 2.09 -26.13 -6.64
C LEU A 353 1.70 -27.56 -6.30
N GLU A 354 2.68 -28.45 -6.18
CA GLU A 354 2.47 -29.86 -5.77
C GLU A 354 2.02 -29.94 -4.30
N PRO A 355 1.17 -30.90 -3.95
CA PRO A 355 0.83 -31.15 -2.55
C PRO A 355 2.06 -31.53 -1.72
N ILE A 356 2.23 -30.90 -0.55
CA ILE A 356 3.32 -31.22 0.37
C ILE A 356 2.99 -32.55 1.08
N PRO A 357 3.87 -33.55 0.98
CA PRO A 357 3.69 -34.81 1.69
C PRO A 357 3.54 -34.60 3.21
N PRO A 358 2.66 -35.34 3.90
CA PRO A 358 2.38 -35.13 5.34
C PRO A 358 3.63 -35.11 6.23
N ASN A 359 4.63 -35.92 5.92
CA ASN A 359 5.88 -36.01 6.68
C ASN A 359 6.87 -34.85 6.40
N LYS A 360 6.58 -33.98 5.42
CA LYS A 360 7.38 -32.78 5.09
C LYS A 360 6.66 -31.48 5.44
N ARG A 361 5.44 -31.55 5.96
CA ARG A 361 4.68 -30.36 6.34
C ARG A 361 5.30 -29.70 7.56
N ILE A 362 5.45 -28.40 7.47
CA ILE A 362 5.85 -27.53 8.58
C ILE A 362 4.63 -26.64 8.88
N ASP A 363 4.40 -26.35 10.15
CA ASP A 363 3.33 -25.45 10.55
C ASP A 363 3.58 -24.03 10.02
N GLU A 364 2.51 -23.32 9.74
CA GLU A 364 2.57 -22.01 9.12
C GLU A 364 3.27 -20.96 10.00
N GLU A 365 3.07 -21.04 11.31
CA GLU A 365 3.70 -20.12 12.27
C GLU A 365 5.23 -20.24 12.21
N THR A 366 5.75 -21.46 12.17
CA THR A 366 7.20 -21.72 12.04
C THR A 366 7.74 -21.21 10.71
N ILE A 367 7.01 -21.41 9.59
CA ILE A 367 7.41 -20.90 8.27
C ILE A 367 7.45 -19.39 8.28
N MET A 368 6.38 -18.72 8.74
CA MET A 368 6.29 -17.27 8.78
C MET A 368 7.33 -16.64 9.69
N LYS A 369 7.61 -17.23 10.85
CA LYS A 369 8.66 -16.75 11.75
C LYS A 369 10.03 -16.76 11.06
N ARG A 370 10.42 -17.87 10.44
CA ARG A 370 11.68 -17.98 9.70
C ARG A 370 11.75 -17.00 8.52
N PHE A 371 10.64 -16.82 7.82
CA PHE A 371 10.54 -15.86 6.73
C PHE A 371 10.73 -14.42 7.23
N GLU A 372 10.08 -14.02 8.33
CA GLU A 372 10.24 -12.65 8.88
C GLU A 372 11.68 -12.39 9.35
N GLU A 373 12.40 -13.40 9.85
CA GLU A 373 13.84 -13.28 10.20
C GLU A 373 14.74 -13.06 8.97
N GLU A 374 14.39 -13.64 7.82
CA GLU A 374 15.17 -13.51 6.57
C GLU A 374 14.70 -12.36 5.68
N LYS A 375 13.49 -11.87 5.86
CA LYS A 375 12.84 -10.84 5.05
C LYS A 375 13.68 -9.57 4.83
N PRO A 376 14.43 -9.03 5.83
CA PRO A 376 15.30 -7.88 5.61
C PRO A 376 16.34 -8.13 4.50
N LYS A 377 16.94 -9.32 4.48
CA LYS A 377 17.93 -9.72 3.47
C LYS A 377 17.29 -9.96 2.10
N LEU A 378 16.10 -10.54 2.07
CA LEU A 378 15.34 -10.74 0.83
C LEU A 378 14.96 -9.40 0.19
N LEU A 379 14.53 -8.43 0.98
CA LEU A 379 14.27 -7.06 0.51
C LEU A 379 15.53 -6.39 -0.04
N GLY A 380 16.66 -6.46 0.68
CA GLY A 380 17.93 -5.93 0.20
C GLY A 380 18.36 -6.57 -1.11
N ALA A 381 18.15 -7.88 -1.28
CA ALA A 381 18.43 -8.60 -2.53
C ALA A 381 17.53 -8.12 -3.69
N ILE A 382 16.23 -7.87 -3.44
CA ILE A 382 15.31 -7.31 -4.43
C ILE A 382 15.79 -5.92 -4.86
N PHE A 383 16.10 -5.01 -3.93
CA PHE A 383 16.53 -3.65 -4.24
C PHE A 383 17.89 -3.62 -4.96
N SER A 384 18.81 -4.51 -4.59
CA SER A 384 20.10 -4.65 -5.28
C SER A 384 19.92 -5.15 -6.71
N ALA A 385 19.03 -6.14 -6.93
CA ALA A 385 18.71 -6.62 -8.27
C ALA A 385 17.97 -5.54 -9.08
N LEU A 386 17.09 -4.77 -8.45
CA LEU A 386 16.36 -3.67 -9.09
C LEU A 386 17.28 -2.54 -9.52
N SER A 387 18.23 -2.12 -8.68
CA SER A 387 19.27 -1.14 -9.02
C SER A 387 20.07 -1.58 -10.24
N LYS A 388 20.54 -2.84 -10.28
CA LYS A 388 21.25 -3.41 -11.42
C LYS A 388 20.36 -3.46 -12.68
N ALA A 389 19.09 -3.85 -12.53
CA ALA A 389 18.13 -3.87 -13.64
C ALA A 389 17.90 -2.46 -14.22
N MET A 390 17.83 -1.43 -13.38
CA MET A 390 17.75 -0.04 -13.81
C MET A 390 18.99 0.37 -14.63
N ALA A 391 20.18 0.04 -14.16
CA ALA A 391 21.43 0.30 -14.89
C ALA A 391 21.47 -0.39 -16.26
N LEU A 392 21.06 -1.67 -16.33
CA LEU A 392 20.98 -2.41 -17.59
C LEU A 392 19.96 -1.81 -18.57
N ARG A 393 18.84 -1.30 -18.05
CA ARG A 393 17.83 -0.61 -18.87
C ARG A 393 18.35 0.72 -19.42
N GLU A 394 19.04 1.50 -18.61
CA GLU A 394 19.65 2.77 -19.03
C GLU A 394 20.72 2.57 -20.10
N GLN A 395 21.52 1.50 -19.99
CA GLN A 395 22.53 1.13 -20.98
C GLN A 395 21.93 0.63 -22.31
N GLY A 396 20.64 0.33 -22.37
CA GLY A 396 19.98 -0.13 -23.59
C GLY A 396 20.39 -1.53 -24.07
N VAL A 397 20.97 -2.35 -23.19
CA VAL A 397 21.50 -3.70 -23.54
C VAL A 397 20.42 -4.78 -23.64
N ILE A 398 19.18 -4.46 -23.29
CA ILE A 398 18.07 -5.42 -23.30
C ILE A 398 17.34 -5.36 -24.64
N GLU A 399 17.50 -6.39 -25.46
CA GLU A 399 16.77 -6.57 -26.71
C GLU A 399 15.87 -7.80 -26.62
N LEU A 400 14.59 -7.64 -26.91
CA LEU A 400 13.64 -8.74 -27.04
C LEU A 400 13.40 -9.04 -28.52
N LYS A 401 13.86 -10.21 -28.96
CA LYS A 401 13.59 -10.72 -30.32
C LYS A 401 12.10 -10.96 -30.56
N MET A 402 11.39 -11.43 -29.54
CA MET A 402 9.94 -11.55 -29.52
C MET A 402 9.38 -10.70 -28.39
N LYS A 403 8.31 -9.97 -28.66
CA LYS A 403 7.62 -9.14 -27.67
C LYS A 403 6.38 -9.87 -27.15
N PRO A 404 6.37 -10.33 -25.90
CA PRO A 404 5.16 -10.86 -25.27
C PRO A 404 4.06 -9.78 -25.18
N ARG A 405 2.84 -10.19 -24.85
CA ARG A 405 1.69 -9.29 -24.72
C ARG A 405 1.95 -8.14 -23.72
N LEU A 406 2.62 -8.43 -22.61
CA LEU A 406 3.07 -7.42 -21.63
C LEU A 406 4.53 -7.03 -21.93
N ALA A 407 4.79 -6.38 -23.07
CA ALA A 407 6.13 -6.10 -23.56
C ALA A 407 6.95 -5.24 -22.59
N ASP A 408 6.36 -4.22 -21.96
CA ASP A 408 7.04 -3.37 -20.99
C ASP A 408 7.46 -4.14 -19.75
N TYR A 409 6.59 -5.03 -19.25
CA TYR A 409 6.94 -5.95 -18.16
C TYR A 409 8.09 -6.87 -18.57
N ALA A 410 8.01 -7.48 -19.76
CA ALA A 410 9.02 -8.42 -20.23
C ALA A 410 10.41 -7.78 -20.38
N LEU A 411 10.48 -6.50 -20.77
CA LEU A 411 11.71 -5.74 -20.81
C LEU A 411 12.32 -5.55 -19.41
N TRP A 412 11.50 -5.21 -18.41
CA TRP A 412 11.97 -5.05 -17.04
C TRP A 412 12.31 -6.40 -16.38
N ALA A 413 11.50 -7.43 -16.61
CA ALA A 413 11.76 -8.77 -16.11
C ALA A 413 13.02 -9.39 -16.72
N SER A 414 13.31 -9.10 -18.01
CA SER A 414 14.57 -9.51 -18.66
C SER A 414 15.79 -8.81 -18.04
N ALA A 415 15.67 -7.52 -17.71
CA ALA A 415 16.72 -6.81 -16.98
C ALA A 415 16.91 -7.38 -15.57
N ALA A 416 15.81 -7.70 -14.89
CA ALA A 416 15.83 -8.36 -13.59
C ALA A 416 16.48 -9.76 -13.68
N ALA A 417 16.19 -10.54 -14.73
CA ALA A 417 16.82 -11.83 -14.97
C ALA A 417 18.34 -11.70 -15.05
N MET A 418 18.84 -10.77 -15.86
CA MET A 418 20.28 -10.52 -15.96
C MET A 418 20.89 -10.05 -14.63
N ALA A 419 20.20 -9.19 -13.89
CA ALA A 419 20.62 -8.72 -12.58
C ALA A 419 20.72 -9.85 -11.54
N LEU A 420 19.88 -10.89 -11.68
CA LEU A 420 19.85 -12.09 -10.84
C LEU A 420 20.77 -13.22 -11.35
N GLY A 421 21.51 -13.02 -12.46
CA GLY A 421 22.45 -13.99 -13.02
C GLY A 421 21.84 -14.98 -14.01
N TYR A 422 20.61 -14.77 -14.48
CA TYR A 422 20.00 -15.52 -15.58
C TYR A 422 20.23 -14.79 -16.91
N SER A 423 20.11 -15.50 -18.03
CA SER A 423 20.11 -14.85 -19.35
C SER A 423 18.70 -14.34 -19.70
N VAL A 424 18.63 -13.40 -20.66
CA VAL A 424 17.36 -12.98 -21.27
C VAL A 424 16.63 -14.17 -21.88
N ASN A 425 17.36 -15.11 -22.50
CA ASN A 425 16.77 -16.29 -23.10
C ASN A 425 16.21 -17.26 -22.05
N ASP A 426 16.83 -17.39 -20.88
CA ASP A 426 16.27 -18.20 -19.77
C ASP A 426 14.89 -17.65 -19.34
N PHE A 427 14.78 -16.32 -19.21
CA PHE A 427 13.50 -15.69 -18.84
C PHE A 427 12.46 -15.84 -19.96
N ILE A 428 12.84 -15.54 -21.20
CA ILE A 428 11.88 -15.63 -22.34
C ILE A 428 11.43 -17.07 -22.56
N GLY A 429 12.33 -18.04 -22.46
CA GLY A 429 11.99 -19.47 -22.54
C GLY A 429 10.99 -19.87 -21.46
N ALA A 430 11.27 -19.53 -20.19
CA ALA A 430 10.37 -19.80 -19.09
C ALA A 430 9.01 -19.10 -19.25
N TYR A 431 8.99 -17.87 -19.78
CA TYR A 431 7.76 -17.14 -20.05
C TYR A 431 6.93 -17.80 -21.15
N GLN A 432 7.57 -18.28 -22.23
CA GLN A 432 6.89 -18.99 -23.32
C GLN A 432 6.33 -20.34 -22.87
N GLU A 433 7.14 -21.14 -22.14
CA GLU A 433 6.66 -22.40 -21.55
C GLU A 433 5.43 -22.16 -20.65
N ASN A 434 5.43 -21.08 -19.89
CA ASN A 434 4.30 -20.71 -19.05
C ASN A 434 3.06 -20.34 -19.86
N VAL A 435 3.23 -19.68 -21.01
CA VAL A 435 2.12 -19.39 -21.96
C VAL A 435 1.63 -20.68 -22.62
N GLU A 436 2.50 -21.63 -22.93
CA GLU A 436 2.10 -22.93 -23.53
C GLU A 436 1.27 -23.77 -22.56
N LEU A 437 1.61 -23.75 -21.24
CA LEU A 437 0.78 -24.38 -20.20
C LEU A 437 -0.65 -23.81 -20.13
N GLN A 438 -0.86 -22.60 -20.62
CA GLN A 438 -2.18 -21.98 -20.69
C GLN A 438 -3.07 -22.55 -21.81
N ASN A 439 -2.46 -23.18 -22.82
CA ASN A 439 -3.14 -23.72 -24.01
C ASN A 439 -3.30 -25.25 -23.95
N ALA A 440 -2.76 -25.91 -22.92
CA ALA A 440 -2.84 -27.35 -22.71
C ALA A 440 -4.04 -27.73 -21.81
#